data_e2b45080c76895cda7dcda516ee5875d
#
_entry.id   e2b45080c76895cda7dcda516ee5875d
#
_cell.length_a   1.000
_cell.length_b   1.000
_cell.length_c   1.000
_cell.angle_alpha   90.00
_cell.angle_beta   90.00
_cell.angle_gamma   90.00
#
_symmetry.space_group_name_H-M   'P 1'
#
loop_
_entity.id
_entity.type
_entity.pdbx_description
1 polymer ?
#
loop_
_entity_poly.entity_id
_entity_poly.type
_entity_poly.pdbx_seq_one_letter_code
_entity_poly.pdbx_strand_id
1 'polypeptide(L)'
;MNDGDRLERYAELAVRVGANVQEGQEVFVHGLVEHAELIRALTRQAYRAGASYVNVDYRDQHVKRAMIEIGPDEALTYSPEWLKKLAETTAGNAQLGTTGDPEPELLADLD
;
A
#
# COMPACT_ATOMS: atom_id res chain seq x y z
N MET A 1 3.23 26.84 4.24
CA MET A 1 2.85 25.57 3.58
C MET A 1 1.79 24.88 4.44
N ASN A 2 0.63 24.60 3.89
CA ASN A 2 -0.44 23.94 4.61
C ASN A 2 -0.22 22.41 4.65
N ASP A 3 -1.07 21.70 5.38
CA ASP A 3 -0.90 20.24 5.53
C ASP A 3 -1.03 19.48 4.21
N GLY A 4 -1.90 19.93 3.32
CA GLY A 4 -2.03 19.33 2.00
C GLY A 4 -0.76 19.48 1.17
N ASP A 5 -0.13 20.65 1.22
CA ASP A 5 1.12 20.89 0.48
C ASP A 5 2.27 20.06 1.05
N ARG A 6 2.32 19.90 2.37
CA ARG A 6 3.33 19.07 3.02
C ARG A 6 3.17 17.61 2.61
N LEU A 7 1.94 17.14 2.56
CA LEU A 7 1.63 15.77 2.16
C LEU A 7 2.06 15.51 0.72
N GLU A 8 1.72 16.45 -0.20
CA GLU A 8 2.13 16.33 -1.60
C GLU A 8 3.65 16.39 -1.75
N ARG A 9 4.32 17.25 -0.98
CA ARG A 9 5.78 17.34 -1.02
C ARG A 9 6.44 16.06 -0.52
N TYR A 10 5.92 15.51 0.56
CA TYR A 10 6.41 14.24 1.08
C TYR A 10 6.22 13.13 0.05
N ALA A 11 5.03 13.06 -0.57
CA ALA A 11 4.73 12.06 -1.57
C ALA A 11 5.64 12.20 -2.79
N GLU A 12 5.92 13.43 -3.24
CA GLU A 12 6.83 13.67 -4.34
C GLU A 12 8.22 13.12 -4.04
N LEU A 13 8.74 13.40 -2.86
CA LEU A 13 10.05 12.91 -2.44
C LEU A 13 10.08 11.38 -2.35
N ALA A 14 9.03 10.77 -1.79
CA ALA A 14 8.95 9.33 -1.69
C ALA A 14 8.97 8.67 -3.07
N VAL A 15 8.25 9.23 -4.03
CA VAL A 15 8.15 8.69 -5.38
C VAL A 15 9.46 8.89 -6.15
N ARG A 16 9.99 10.11 -6.14
CA ARG A 16 11.15 10.44 -6.98
C ARG A 16 12.48 9.99 -6.41
N VAL A 17 12.66 10.17 -5.11
CA VAL A 17 13.91 9.82 -4.44
C VAL A 17 13.85 8.43 -3.82
N GLY A 18 12.81 8.15 -3.05
CA GLY A 18 12.68 6.87 -2.35
C GLY A 18 12.52 5.69 -3.29
N ALA A 19 11.46 5.68 -4.09
CA ALA A 19 11.17 4.59 -5.02
C ALA A 19 11.84 4.77 -6.38
N ASN A 20 12.31 5.97 -6.67
CA ASN A 20 12.97 6.30 -7.94
C ASN A 20 12.14 5.86 -9.16
N VAL A 21 10.87 6.24 -9.16
CA VAL A 21 9.94 5.86 -10.22
C VAL A 21 10.41 6.43 -11.56
N GLN A 22 10.49 5.57 -12.56
CA GLN A 22 10.93 5.91 -13.90
C GLN A 22 9.74 6.01 -14.85
N GLU A 23 9.87 6.81 -15.89
CA GLU A 23 8.84 6.95 -16.92
C GLU A 23 8.52 5.59 -17.53
N GLY A 24 7.23 5.32 -17.71
CA GLY A 24 6.75 4.08 -18.29
C GLY A 24 6.68 2.90 -17.33
N GLN A 25 7.10 3.08 -16.09
CA GLN A 25 7.12 2.01 -15.11
C GLN A 25 5.75 1.79 -14.48
N GLU A 26 5.42 0.54 -14.17
CA GLU A 26 4.28 0.25 -13.31
C GLU A 26 4.68 0.47 -11.85
N VAL A 27 3.75 1.02 -11.07
CA VAL A 27 3.99 1.33 -9.67
C VAL A 27 2.92 0.67 -8.82
N PHE A 28 3.32 0.05 -7.73
CA PHE A 28 2.41 -0.59 -6.77
C PHE A 28 2.44 0.18 -5.46
N VAL A 29 1.28 0.69 -5.07
CA VAL A 29 1.13 1.43 -3.81
C VAL A 29 0.23 0.61 -2.90
N HIS A 30 0.68 0.34 -1.69
CA HIS A 30 -0.11 -0.43 -0.73
C HIS A 30 -0.07 0.23 0.64
N GLY A 31 -1.11 0.03 1.41
CA GLY A 31 -1.18 0.57 2.76
C GLY A 31 -2.54 0.37 3.40
N LEU A 32 -2.68 0.86 4.61
CA LEU A 32 -3.91 0.76 5.36
C LEU A 32 -4.93 1.80 4.87
N VAL A 33 -6.21 1.45 4.96
CA VAL A 33 -7.29 2.35 4.52
C VAL A 33 -7.25 3.69 5.26
N GLU A 34 -6.77 3.71 6.50
CA GLU A 34 -6.64 4.94 7.29
C GLU A 34 -5.61 5.91 6.70
N HIS A 35 -4.72 5.42 5.86
CA HIS A 35 -3.70 6.23 5.19
C HIS A 35 -4.12 6.66 3.78
N ALA A 36 -5.42 6.68 3.50
CA ALA A 36 -5.93 6.95 2.15
C ALA A 36 -5.43 8.28 1.57
N GLU A 37 -5.34 9.34 2.38
CA GLU A 37 -4.86 10.63 1.89
C GLU A 37 -3.43 10.54 1.36
N LEU A 38 -2.55 9.87 2.10
CA LEU A 38 -1.16 9.66 1.67
C LEU A 38 -1.11 8.79 0.42
N ILE A 39 -1.88 7.71 0.39
CA ILE A 39 -1.92 6.81 -0.76
C ILE A 39 -2.37 7.54 -2.02
N ARG A 40 -3.37 8.42 -1.89
CA ARG A 40 -3.84 9.24 -3.01
C ARG A 40 -2.75 10.19 -3.49
N ALA A 41 -2.02 10.81 -2.55
CA ALA A 41 -0.91 11.71 -2.89
C ALA A 41 0.21 10.95 -3.59
N LEU A 42 0.57 9.77 -3.09
CA LEU A 42 1.59 8.92 -3.72
C LEU A 42 1.18 8.55 -5.15
N THR A 43 -0.09 8.23 -5.34
CA THR A 43 -0.63 7.89 -6.67
C THR A 43 -0.50 9.07 -7.64
N ARG A 44 -0.89 10.28 -7.20
CA ARG A 44 -0.77 11.47 -8.04
C ARG A 44 0.69 11.72 -8.43
N GLN A 45 1.58 11.64 -7.45
CA GLN A 45 3.00 11.90 -7.72
C GLN A 45 3.64 10.82 -8.59
N ALA A 46 3.21 9.56 -8.47
CA ALA A 46 3.69 8.49 -9.33
C ALA A 46 3.34 8.76 -10.79
N TYR A 47 2.09 9.17 -11.05
CA TYR A 47 1.70 9.52 -12.42
C TYR A 47 2.44 10.76 -12.93
N ARG A 48 2.67 11.76 -12.09
CA ARG A 48 3.46 12.94 -12.45
C ARG A 48 4.90 12.59 -12.78
N ALA A 49 5.42 11.54 -12.17
CA ALA A 49 6.77 11.05 -12.46
C ALA A 49 6.83 10.18 -13.73
N GLY A 50 5.70 9.94 -14.37
CA GLY A 50 5.65 9.22 -15.63
C GLY A 50 5.23 7.76 -15.55
N ALA A 51 4.70 7.31 -14.40
CA ALA A 51 4.22 5.94 -14.28
C ALA A 51 3.19 5.62 -15.38
N SER A 52 3.31 4.44 -15.96
CA SER A 52 2.35 3.98 -16.97
C SER A 52 1.04 3.52 -16.35
N TYR A 53 1.11 3.00 -15.13
CA TYR A 53 -0.05 2.55 -14.38
C TYR A 53 0.30 2.45 -12.91
N VAL A 54 -0.62 2.87 -12.04
CA VAL A 54 -0.45 2.74 -10.60
C VAL A 54 -1.53 1.80 -10.07
N ASN A 55 -1.12 0.69 -9.49
CA ASN A 55 -2.02 -0.23 -8.82
C ASN A 55 -2.04 0.09 -7.34
N VAL A 56 -3.22 0.29 -6.78
CA VAL A 56 -3.38 0.60 -5.35
C VAL A 56 -4.05 -0.56 -4.65
N ASP A 57 -3.46 -0.99 -3.55
CA ASP A 57 -3.99 -2.06 -2.71
C ASP A 57 -4.21 -1.50 -1.30
N TYR A 58 -5.46 -1.40 -0.89
CA TYR A 58 -5.82 -0.98 0.47
C TYR A 58 -6.03 -2.20 1.35
N ARG A 59 -5.49 -2.14 2.56
CA ARG A 59 -5.68 -3.17 3.57
C ARG A 59 -6.41 -2.60 4.77
N ASP A 60 -7.20 -3.45 5.40
CA ASP A 60 -8.01 -3.07 6.55
C ASP A 60 -7.75 -4.08 7.67
N GLN A 61 -7.25 -3.59 8.81
CA GLN A 61 -6.97 -4.45 9.97
C GLN A 61 -8.24 -5.10 10.52
N HIS A 62 -9.39 -4.45 10.37
CA HIS A 62 -10.67 -5.03 10.80
C HIS A 62 -11.05 -6.25 9.95
N VAL A 63 -10.71 -6.22 8.66
CA VAL A 63 -10.90 -7.38 7.77
C VAL A 63 -10.02 -8.54 8.22
N LYS A 64 -8.76 -8.24 8.56
CA LYS A 64 -7.84 -9.27 9.06
C LYS A 64 -8.33 -9.84 10.38
N ARG A 65 -8.81 -9.00 11.28
CA ARG A 65 -9.35 -9.44 12.56
C ARG A 65 -10.54 -10.38 12.36
N ALA A 66 -11.45 -10.06 11.46
CA ALA A 66 -12.59 -10.91 11.14
C ALA A 66 -12.15 -12.29 10.66
N MET A 67 -11.13 -12.34 9.81
CA MET A 67 -10.57 -13.60 9.32
C MET A 67 -10.02 -14.43 10.48
N ILE A 68 -9.30 -13.81 11.40
CA ILE A 68 -8.68 -14.52 12.54
C ILE A 68 -9.74 -15.02 13.52
N GLU A 69 -10.74 -14.19 13.82
CA GLU A 69 -11.78 -14.55 14.83
C GLU A 69 -12.83 -15.50 14.31
N ILE A 70 -13.24 -15.37 13.06
CA ILE A 70 -14.44 -16.04 12.52
C ILE A 70 -14.10 -16.98 11.38
N GLY A 71 -13.07 -16.69 10.61
CA GLY A 71 -12.69 -17.50 9.46
C GLY A 71 -12.12 -18.86 9.86
N PRO A 72 -12.13 -19.82 8.94
CA PRO A 72 -11.53 -21.12 9.21
C PRO A 72 -10.00 -21.00 9.29
N ASP A 73 -9.36 -21.92 10.00
CA ASP A 73 -7.91 -21.91 10.16
C ASP A 73 -7.18 -21.91 8.81
N GLU A 74 -7.74 -22.57 7.81
CA GLU A 74 -7.16 -22.64 6.47
C GLU A 74 -7.04 -21.29 5.80
N ALA A 75 -7.89 -20.31 6.19
CA ALA A 75 -7.83 -18.96 5.62
C ALA A 75 -6.53 -18.26 5.96
N LEU A 76 -5.94 -18.56 7.11
CA LEU A 76 -4.71 -17.92 7.58
C LEU A 76 -3.49 -18.25 6.72
N THR A 77 -3.50 -19.42 6.09
CA THR A 77 -2.39 -19.89 5.27
C THR A 77 -2.74 -19.99 3.79
N TYR A 78 -3.97 -19.61 3.43
CA TYR A 78 -4.42 -19.69 2.05
C TYR A 78 -3.71 -18.62 1.21
N SER A 79 -3.17 -19.06 0.08
CA SER A 79 -2.48 -18.17 -0.85
C SER A 79 -2.97 -18.51 -2.29
N PRO A 80 -3.96 -17.76 -2.80
CA PRO A 80 -4.49 -18.04 -4.14
C PRO A 80 -3.46 -17.75 -5.24
N GLU A 81 -3.59 -18.45 -6.35
CA GLU A 81 -2.66 -18.29 -7.47
C GLU A 81 -2.55 -16.85 -7.97
N TRP A 82 -3.68 -16.13 -8.05
CA TRP A 82 -3.66 -14.75 -8.51
C TRP A 82 -2.82 -13.85 -7.59
N LEU A 83 -2.82 -14.14 -6.29
CA LEU A 83 -2.04 -13.37 -5.31
C LEU A 83 -0.54 -13.65 -5.46
N LYS A 84 -0.18 -14.89 -5.72
CA LYS A 84 1.22 -15.25 -5.99
C LYS A 84 1.72 -14.56 -7.25
N LYS A 85 0.89 -14.53 -8.29
CA LYS A 85 1.20 -13.86 -9.55
C LYS A 85 1.39 -12.37 -9.34
N LEU A 86 0.52 -11.75 -8.54
CA LEU A 86 0.62 -10.34 -8.19
C LEU A 86 1.94 -10.06 -7.47
N ALA A 87 2.32 -10.91 -6.50
CA ALA A 87 3.55 -10.74 -5.76
C ALA A 87 4.79 -10.82 -6.67
N GLU A 88 4.79 -11.75 -7.60
CA GLU A 88 5.87 -11.88 -8.59
C GLU A 88 5.98 -10.65 -9.48
N THR A 89 4.84 -10.15 -9.95
CA THR A 89 4.79 -8.96 -10.79
C THR A 89 5.26 -7.74 -10.01
N THR A 90 4.81 -7.60 -8.76
CA THR A 90 5.18 -6.48 -7.90
C THR A 90 6.68 -6.45 -7.62
N ALA A 91 7.29 -7.61 -7.41
CA ALA A 91 8.71 -7.69 -7.09
C ALA A 91 9.62 -7.11 -8.17
N GLY A 92 9.18 -7.08 -9.43
CA GLY A 92 9.96 -6.53 -10.54
C GLY A 92 9.70 -5.06 -10.82
N ASN A 93 8.86 -4.39 -10.03
CA ASN A 93 8.42 -3.02 -10.30
C ASN A 93 8.60 -2.12 -9.07
N ALA A 94 8.35 -0.83 -9.24
CA ALA A 94 8.45 0.12 -8.13
C ALA A 94 7.33 -0.11 -7.12
N GLN A 95 7.66 -0.05 -5.85
CA GLN A 95 6.73 -0.28 -4.76
C GLN A 95 6.81 0.84 -3.73
N LEU A 96 5.66 1.26 -3.25
CA LEU A 96 5.52 2.26 -2.19
C LEU A 96 4.53 1.72 -1.17
N GLY A 97 4.87 1.83 0.10
CA GLY A 97 3.99 1.40 1.17
C GLY A 97 3.86 2.47 2.24
N THR A 98 2.72 2.47 2.92
CA THR A 98 2.56 3.32 4.09
C THR A 98 2.96 2.55 5.34
N THR A 99 3.53 3.26 6.31
CA THR A 99 3.97 2.68 7.57
C THR A 99 3.22 3.31 8.73
N GLY A 100 3.30 2.68 9.87
CA GLY A 100 2.58 3.12 11.06
C GLY A 100 1.28 2.36 11.23
N ASP A 101 0.97 2.07 12.47
CA ASP A 101 -0.23 1.33 12.82
C ASP A 101 -1.22 2.32 13.46
N PRO A 102 -2.34 2.65 12.79
CA PRO A 102 -3.32 3.59 13.33
C PRO A 102 -4.11 3.03 14.52
N GLU A 103 -4.15 1.70 14.65
CA GLU A 103 -4.89 1.03 15.73
C GLU A 103 -4.05 -0.13 16.29
N PRO A 104 -2.95 0.19 17.00
CA PRO A 104 -2.02 -0.86 17.46
C PRO A 104 -2.65 -1.89 18.40
N GLU A 105 -3.74 -1.52 19.10
CA GLU A 105 -4.41 -2.44 20.02
C GLU A 105 -5.37 -3.41 19.31
N LEU A 106 -5.71 -3.15 18.05
CA LEU A 106 -6.74 -3.93 17.36
C LEU A 106 -6.41 -5.42 17.26
N LEU A 107 -5.15 -5.73 16.98
CA LEU A 107 -4.71 -7.12 16.82
C LEU A 107 -3.90 -7.63 18.01
N ALA A 108 -3.68 -6.78 19.03
CA ALA A 108 -2.78 -7.10 20.14
C ALA A 108 -3.28 -8.27 21.01
N ASP A 109 -4.59 -8.50 21.07
CA ASP A 109 -5.19 -9.57 21.86
C ASP A 109 -5.34 -10.88 21.07
N LEU A 110 -4.86 -10.93 19.85
CA LEU A 110 -4.92 -12.12 19.01
C LEU A 110 -3.57 -12.84 19.02
N ASP A 111 -3.61 -14.15 19.11
CA ASP A 111 -2.41 -15.00 19.09
C ASP A 111 -2.12 -15.57 17.71
#